data_8a6ba7f4686665de8da05e6ceda2efaa
#
_entry.id   8a6ba7f4686665de8da05e6ceda2efaa
#
_cell.length_a   1.000
_cell.length_b   1.000
_cell.length_c   1.000
_cell.angle_alpha   90.00
_cell.angle_beta   90.00
_cell.angle_gamma   90.00
#
_symmetry.space_group_name_H-M   'P 1'
#
loop_
_entity.id
_entity.type
_entity.pdbx_description
1 polymer ?
#
loop_
_entity_poly.entity_id
_entity_poly.type
_entity_poly.pdbx_seq_one_letter_code
_entity_poly.pdbx_strand_id
1 'polypeptide(L)'
;EGWMAEHMLILGVQKPSGETVYITAAFPSACGKTNLAMLIPPEGYQKAGYKVFTVGDDIAWMKPGKDGRLYAINPENGFFGVAPGTNEKSNPNALACTRKNTIFTNVALNNADNTVWWEKLDKNPPVDATEWKGAKVNGPEFVAEVDEKTGKNKTLAHPNSRFTAPAENCP
;
A
#
# COMPACT_ATOMS: atom_id res chain seq x y z
N GLU A 1 -3.27 12.48 27.00
CA GLU A 1 -4.00 13.55 26.28
C GLU A 1 -5.43 13.16 25.88
N GLY A 2 -5.85 11.91 26.17
CA GLY A 2 -7.22 11.46 25.95
C GLY A 2 -7.56 11.10 24.50
N TRP A 3 -6.57 10.83 23.67
CA TRP A 3 -6.75 10.24 22.35
C TRP A 3 -6.75 8.71 22.42
N MET A 4 -7.62 8.09 21.66
CA MET A 4 -7.64 6.66 21.40
C MET A 4 -6.92 6.40 20.08
N ALA A 5 -5.84 5.62 20.11
CA ALA A 5 -5.08 5.24 18.92
C ALA A 5 -5.57 3.88 18.43
N GLU A 6 -5.93 3.80 17.17
CA GLU A 6 -6.50 2.60 16.55
C GLU A 6 -5.82 2.30 15.20
N HIS A 7 -5.72 1.00 14.90
CA HIS A 7 -5.27 0.49 13.62
C HIS A 7 -6.42 0.56 12.61
N MET A 8 -6.69 1.77 12.13
CA MET A 8 -7.81 2.10 11.24
C MET A 8 -7.40 3.03 10.13
N LEU A 9 -7.98 2.84 8.95
CA LEU A 9 -7.96 3.85 7.90
C LEU A 9 -8.90 5.00 8.25
N ILE A 10 -8.67 6.15 7.63
CA ILE A 10 -9.59 7.29 7.59
C ILE A 10 -9.80 7.68 6.13
N LEU A 11 -11.04 7.67 5.66
CA LEU A 11 -11.40 8.14 4.34
C LEU A 11 -12.59 9.09 4.39
N GLY A 12 -12.66 10.00 3.43
CA GLY A 12 -13.80 10.88 3.22
C GLY A 12 -14.53 10.49 1.93
N VAL A 13 -15.85 10.37 2.00
CA VAL A 13 -16.73 10.20 0.84
C VAL A 13 -17.53 11.46 0.64
N GLN A 14 -17.26 12.18 -0.44
CA GLN A 14 -18.03 13.35 -0.83
C GLN A 14 -19.17 12.95 -1.74
N LYS A 15 -20.38 13.36 -1.36
CA LYS A 15 -21.60 13.19 -2.14
C LYS A 15 -21.66 14.25 -3.27
N PRO A 16 -22.50 14.04 -4.30
CA PRO A 16 -22.75 15.05 -5.34
C PRO A 16 -23.23 16.39 -4.78
N SER A 17 -23.88 16.39 -3.62
CA SER A 17 -24.30 17.62 -2.91
C SER A 17 -23.15 18.45 -2.35
N GLY A 18 -21.90 17.93 -2.35
CA GLY A 18 -20.75 18.55 -1.71
C GLY A 18 -20.56 18.14 -0.24
N GLU A 19 -21.54 17.50 0.38
CA GLU A 19 -21.41 16.97 1.74
C GLU A 19 -20.37 15.84 1.78
N THR A 20 -19.44 15.88 2.75
CA THR A 20 -18.44 14.84 2.97
C THR A 20 -18.74 14.09 4.26
N VAL A 21 -18.82 12.77 4.17
CA VAL A 21 -18.92 11.85 5.31
C VAL A 21 -17.55 11.21 5.52
N TYR A 22 -17.00 11.31 6.72
CA TYR A 22 -15.76 10.66 7.09
C TYR A 22 -16.03 9.31 7.75
N ILE A 23 -15.21 8.33 7.42
CA ILE A 23 -15.34 6.95 7.87
C ILE A 23 -13.98 6.49 8.39
N THR A 24 -13.97 5.89 9.57
CA THR A 24 -12.84 5.09 10.08
C THR A 24 -13.20 3.63 10.02
N ALA A 25 -12.25 2.78 9.63
CA ALA A 25 -12.51 1.35 9.53
C ALA A 25 -11.28 0.52 9.91
N ALA A 26 -11.51 -0.47 10.78
CA ALA A 26 -10.51 -1.45 11.18
C ALA A 26 -10.53 -2.65 10.26
N PHE A 27 -9.33 -3.09 9.89
CA PHE A 27 -9.13 -4.30 9.09
C PHE A 27 -7.99 -5.12 9.67
N PRO A 28 -8.10 -6.44 9.73
CA PRO A 28 -6.95 -7.30 9.99
C PRO A 28 -5.85 -7.09 8.97
N SER A 29 -4.61 -7.46 9.31
CA SER A 29 -3.48 -7.38 8.39
C SER A 29 -3.77 -8.13 7.10
N ALA A 30 -3.32 -7.58 5.96
CA ALA A 30 -3.49 -8.11 4.61
C ALA A 30 -4.95 -8.26 4.12
N CYS A 31 -5.91 -7.57 4.72
CA CYS A 31 -7.32 -7.58 4.30
C CYS A 31 -7.72 -6.45 3.34
N GLY A 32 -6.76 -5.68 2.83
CA GLY A 32 -7.03 -4.64 1.84
C GLY A 32 -7.38 -3.26 2.43
N LYS A 33 -6.98 -2.97 3.66
CA LYS A 33 -7.21 -1.67 4.32
C LYS A 33 -6.71 -0.50 3.46
N THR A 34 -5.44 -0.52 3.04
CA THR A 34 -4.86 0.51 2.18
C THR A 34 -5.58 0.63 0.83
N ASN A 35 -6.00 -0.50 0.24
CA ASN A 35 -6.79 -0.47 -1.01
C ASN A 35 -8.14 0.22 -0.82
N LEU A 36 -8.81 0.01 0.32
CA LEU A 36 -10.05 0.72 0.62
C LEU A 36 -9.80 2.20 0.91
N ALA A 37 -8.75 2.54 1.66
CA ALA A 37 -8.39 3.93 1.94
C ALA A 37 -8.12 4.73 0.66
N MET A 38 -7.55 4.08 -0.36
CA MET A 38 -7.21 4.66 -1.67
C MET A 38 -8.25 4.31 -2.75
N LEU A 39 -9.48 4.01 -2.35
CA LEU A 39 -10.55 3.59 -3.26
C LEU A 39 -10.80 4.62 -4.36
N ILE A 40 -10.82 4.14 -5.60
CA ILE A 40 -11.42 4.87 -6.72
C ILE A 40 -12.88 4.45 -6.82
N PRO A 41 -13.83 5.39 -6.71
CA PRO A 41 -15.24 5.04 -6.84
C PRO A 41 -15.51 4.33 -8.17
N PRO A 42 -16.37 3.31 -8.23
CA PRO A 42 -16.82 2.73 -9.49
C PRO A 42 -17.36 3.78 -10.46
N GLU A 43 -17.21 3.55 -11.76
CA GLU A 43 -17.48 4.53 -12.82
C GLU A 43 -18.86 5.18 -12.70
N GLY A 44 -19.89 4.40 -12.35
CA GLY A 44 -21.25 4.93 -12.16
C GLY A 44 -21.34 5.97 -11.05
N TYR A 45 -20.62 5.77 -9.94
CA TYR A 45 -20.57 6.74 -8.84
C TYR A 45 -19.71 7.95 -9.19
N GLN A 46 -18.60 7.76 -9.93
CA GLN A 46 -17.82 8.90 -10.42
C GLN A 46 -18.66 9.81 -11.32
N LYS A 47 -19.39 9.22 -12.28
CA LYS A 47 -20.32 9.95 -13.17
C LYS A 47 -21.44 10.64 -12.40
N ALA A 48 -21.88 10.04 -11.30
CA ALA A 48 -22.87 10.65 -10.40
C ALA A 48 -22.27 11.76 -9.50
N GLY A 49 -20.95 11.99 -9.55
CA GLY A 49 -20.27 13.08 -8.84
C GLY A 49 -19.75 12.71 -7.44
N TYR A 50 -19.73 11.44 -7.07
CA TYR A 50 -19.09 10.98 -5.82
C TYR A 50 -17.57 11.04 -5.94
N LYS A 51 -16.91 11.45 -4.85
CA LYS A 51 -15.45 11.47 -4.73
C LYS A 51 -15.02 10.78 -3.43
N VAL A 52 -13.84 10.17 -3.45
CA VAL A 52 -13.20 9.59 -2.26
C VAL A 52 -11.89 10.31 -2.01
N PHE A 53 -11.64 10.63 -0.75
CA PHE A 53 -10.41 11.26 -0.28
C PHE A 53 -9.75 10.37 0.75
N THR A 54 -8.49 10.02 0.55
CA THR A 54 -7.67 9.33 1.54
C THR A 54 -7.16 10.34 2.56
N VAL A 55 -7.46 10.13 3.83
CA VAL A 55 -6.92 10.93 4.94
C VAL A 55 -5.77 10.19 5.61
N GLY A 56 -5.90 8.89 5.80
CA GLY A 56 -4.88 7.98 6.30
C GLY A 56 -5.26 6.54 6.03
N ASP A 57 -4.27 5.67 5.88
CA ASP A 57 -4.54 4.28 5.49
C ASP A 57 -4.27 3.27 6.60
N ASP A 58 -3.62 3.67 7.70
CA ASP A 58 -3.17 2.71 8.71
C ASP A 58 -3.56 3.06 10.15
N ILE A 59 -3.31 4.28 10.60
CA ILE A 59 -3.52 4.70 11.99
C ILE A 59 -4.51 5.86 12.07
N ALA A 60 -5.43 5.76 13.01
CA ALA A 60 -6.34 6.84 13.39
C ALA A 60 -6.22 7.16 14.88
N TRP A 61 -6.01 8.41 15.21
CA TRP A 61 -6.17 8.91 16.56
C TRP A 61 -7.53 9.57 16.68
N MET A 62 -8.36 9.08 17.60
CA MET A 62 -9.74 9.50 17.74
C MET A 62 -10.01 10.10 19.12
N LYS A 63 -10.87 11.11 19.16
CA LYS A 63 -11.29 11.75 20.40
C LYS A 63 -12.68 12.35 20.27
N PRO A 64 -13.56 12.16 21.26
CA PRO A 64 -14.83 12.88 21.33
C PRO A 64 -14.58 14.39 21.52
N GLY A 65 -15.24 15.20 20.70
CA GLY A 65 -15.25 16.66 20.85
C GLY A 65 -16.25 17.12 21.91
N LYS A 66 -16.15 18.38 22.28
CA LYS A 66 -17.08 19.02 23.23
C LYS A 66 -18.51 19.11 22.70
N ASP A 67 -18.67 19.03 21.39
CA ASP A 67 -19.94 19.03 20.64
C ASP A 67 -20.57 17.63 20.52
N GLY A 68 -19.96 16.61 21.16
CA GLY A 68 -20.41 15.22 21.12
C GLY A 68 -20.06 14.48 19.83
N ARG A 69 -19.34 15.09 18.91
CA ARG A 69 -18.87 14.43 17.68
C ARG A 69 -17.56 13.70 17.93
N LEU A 70 -17.34 12.62 17.19
CA LEU A 70 -16.06 11.93 17.16
C LEU A 70 -15.16 12.58 16.10
N TYR A 71 -13.98 12.99 16.52
CA TYR A 71 -12.92 13.52 15.64
C TYR A 71 -11.84 12.49 15.47
N ALA A 72 -11.28 12.40 14.25
CA ALA A 72 -10.17 11.53 13.94
C ALA A 72 -9.08 12.31 13.22
N ILE A 73 -7.82 12.02 13.54
CA ILE A 73 -6.65 12.53 12.83
C ILE A 73 -5.76 11.38 12.40
N ASN A 74 -5.09 11.53 11.27
CA ASN A 74 -4.01 10.66 10.86
C ASN A 74 -2.69 11.21 11.44
N PRO A 75 -1.99 10.46 12.31
CA PRO A 75 -0.71 10.91 12.86
C PRO A 75 0.48 10.75 11.91
N GLU A 76 0.28 10.03 10.79
CA GLU A 76 1.34 9.71 9.85
C GLU A 76 1.47 10.78 8.77
N ASN A 77 2.71 11.08 8.37
CA ASN A 77 2.99 12.01 7.28
C ASN A 77 3.30 11.23 6.00
N GLY A 78 2.31 10.60 5.43
CA GLY A 78 2.42 9.78 4.21
C GLY A 78 1.84 8.38 4.40
N PHE A 79 2.30 7.45 3.57
CA PHE A 79 1.81 6.08 3.54
C PHE A 79 2.96 5.10 3.67
N PHE A 80 2.73 4.03 4.40
CA PHE A 80 3.61 2.87 4.45
C PHE A 80 2.86 1.66 3.91
N GLY A 81 3.42 0.98 2.92
CA GLY A 81 2.73 -0.12 2.27
C GLY A 81 3.66 -1.21 1.77
N VAL A 82 3.07 -2.35 1.44
CA VAL A 82 3.75 -3.51 0.86
C VAL A 82 3.64 -3.44 -0.65
N ALA A 83 4.79 -3.36 -1.35
CA ALA A 83 4.83 -3.20 -2.80
C ALA A 83 4.39 -4.44 -3.61
N PRO A 84 4.75 -5.68 -3.26
CA PRO A 84 4.37 -6.86 -4.03
C PRO A 84 2.88 -6.94 -4.32
N GLY A 85 2.53 -7.11 -5.60
CA GLY A 85 1.14 -7.14 -6.04
C GLY A 85 0.51 -5.77 -6.32
N THR A 86 1.15 -4.67 -5.93
CA THR A 86 0.69 -3.31 -6.24
C THR A 86 1.03 -2.97 -7.69
N ASN A 87 0.03 -2.66 -8.48
CA ASN A 87 0.15 -2.31 -9.89
C ASN A 87 -1.03 -1.45 -10.35
N GLU A 88 -1.03 -1.07 -11.63
CA GLU A 88 -2.05 -0.21 -12.23
C GLU A 88 -3.50 -0.76 -12.12
N LYS A 89 -3.65 -2.08 -12.01
CA LYS A 89 -4.96 -2.73 -11.89
C LYS A 89 -5.41 -2.91 -10.45
N SER A 90 -4.47 -3.24 -9.56
CA SER A 90 -4.80 -3.57 -8.17
C SER A 90 -4.99 -2.33 -7.31
N ASN A 91 -4.12 -1.31 -7.46
CA ASN A 91 -4.21 -0.05 -6.74
C ASN A 91 -3.44 1.06 -7.48
N PRO A 92 -4.04 1.71 -8.49
CA PRO A 92 -3.39 2.78 -9.24
C PRO A 92 -3.05 4.02 -8.39
N ASN A 93 -3.82 4.31 -7.34
CA ASN A 93 -3.52 5.42 -6.44
C ASN A 93 -2.26 5.15 -5.60
N ALA A 94 -2.11 3.95 -5.04
CA ALA A 94 -0.89 3.57 -4.35
C ALA A 94 0.32 3.62 -5.30
N LEU A 95 0.18 3.09 -6.51
CA LEU A 95 1.23 3.15 -7.51
C LEU A 95 1.60 4.61 -7.87
N ALA A 96 0.62 5.49 -7.99
CA ALA A 96 0.87 6.91 -8.24
C ALA A 96 1.65 7.58 -7.09
N CYS A 97 1.37 7.22 -5.84
CA CYS A 97 2.11 7.71 -4.67
C CYS A 97 3.59 7.35 -4.71
N THR A 98 3.95 6.22 -5.34
CA THR A 98 5.35 5.76 -5.41
C THR A 98 6.23 6.52 -6.41
N ARG A 99 5.65 7.39 -7.24
CA ARG A 99 6.38 8.10 -8.31
C ARG A 99 7.30 9.19 -7.81
N LYS A 100 7.09 9.70 -6.58
CA LYS A 100 7.87 10.80 -6.02
C LYS A 100 7.89 10.73 -4.50
N ASN A 101 9.02 11.16 -3.90
CA ASN A 101 9.20 11.23 -2.44
C ASN A 101 8.92 9.89 -1.74
N THR A 102 9.42 8.81 -2.32
CA THR A 102 9.21 7.46 -1.82
C THR A 102 10.54 6.80 -1.52
N ILE A 103 10.61 6.12 -0.39
CA ILE A 103 11.72 5.24 -0.01
C ILE A 103 11.26 3.81 -0.28
N PHE A 104 12.09 3.07 -0.99
CA PHE A 104 11.86 1.65 -1.26
C PHE A 104 12.83 0.78 -0.49
N THR A 105 12.35 -0.32 0.05
CA THR A 105 13.16 -1.38 0.63
C THR A 105 12.77 -2.73 0.03
N ASN A 106 13.70 -3.65 -0.06
CA ASN A 106 13.46 -5.02 -0.52
C ASN A 106 12.90 -5.12 -1.95
N VAL A 107 13.19 -4.15 -2.79
CA VAL A 107 12.84 -4.13 -4.21
C VAL A 107 14.08 -4.32 -5.08
N ALA A 108 13.89 -4.59 -6.35
CA ALA A 108 14.96 -4.61 -7.33
C ALA A 108 15.13 -3.24 -7.98
N LEU A 109 16.37 -2.83 -8.21
CA LEU A 109 16.71 -1.66 -9.01
C LEU A 109 16.93 -2.12 -10.46
N ASN A 110 16.17 -1.59 -11.39
CA ASN A 110 16.42 -1.76 -12.81
C ASN A 110 17.62 -0.90 -13.22
N ASN A 111 18.71 -1.53 -13.63
CA ASN A 111 19.95 -0.84 -13.96
C ASN A 111 19.89 -0.07 -15.28
N ALA A 112 18.90 -0.33 -16.13
CA ALA A 112 18.77 0.33 -17.43
C ALA A 112 18.24 1.78 -17.31
N ASP A 113 17.36 2.05 -16.33
CA ASP A 113 16.65 3.33 -16.21
C ASP A 113 16.56 3.85 -14.77
N ASN A 114 17.17 3.15 -13.80
CA ASN A 114 17.13 3.45 -12.38
C ASN A 114 15.71 3.45 -11.79
N THR A 115 14.78 2.74 -12.39
CA THR A 115 13.46 2.50 -11.80
C THR A 115 13.50 1.32 -10.85
N VAL A 116 12.50 1.21 -9.98
CA VAL A 116 12.34 0.07 -9.08
C VAL A 116 11.33 -0.93 -9.65
N TRP A 117 11.59 -2.19 -9.39
CA TRP A 117 10.68 -3.26 -9.76
C TRP A 117 10.41 -4.19 -8.58
N TRP A 118 9.18 -4.65 -8.46
CA TRP A 118 8.74 -5.64 -7.48
C TRP A 118 7.79 -6.64 -8.12
N GLU A 119 7.57 -7.75 -7.46
CA GLU A 119 6.73 -8.81 -7.96
C GLU A 119 5.31 -8.34 -8.30
N LYS A 120 4.86 -8.70 -9.48
CA LYS A 120 3.54 -8.34 -10.03
C LYS A 120 3.32 -6.83 -10.24
N LEU A 121 4.37 -6.03 -10.26
CA LEU A 121 4.27 -4.64 -10.74
C LEU A 121 3.78 -4.65 -12.20
N ASP A 122 4.42 -5.45 -13.02
CA ASP A 122 4.03 -5.73 -14.39
C ASP A 122 4.43 -7.17 -14.79
N LYS A 123 4.31 -7.49 -16.07
CA LYS A 123 4.67 -8.80 -16.61
C LYS A 123 6.12 -8.90 -17.10
N ASN A 124 6.86 -7.80 -17.07
CA ASN A 124 8.18 -7.67 -17.68
C ASN A 124 9.23 -7.35 -16.62
N PRO A 125 9.70 -8.34 -15.84
CA PRO A 125 10.80 -8.12 -14.91
C PRO A 125 12.05 -7.60 -15.67
N PRO A 126 12.86 -6.72 -15.07
CA PRO A 126 14.03 -6.16 -15.71
C PRO A 126 15.05 -7.25 -16.05
N VAL A 127 15.68 -7.11 -17.21
CA VAL A 127 16.71 -8.08 -17.69
C VAL A 127 18.00 -7.93 -16.89
N ASP A 128 18.38 -6.70 -16.55
CA ASP A 128 19.54 -6.37 -15.71
C ASP A 128 19.06 -5.58 -14.50
N ALA A 129 19.20 -6.16 -13.34
CA ALA A 129 18.79 -5.53 -12.09
C ALA A 129 19.77 -5.78 -10.96
N THR A 130 19.65 -4.97 -9.92
CA THR A 130 20.34 -5.15 -8.65
C THR A 130 19.32 -5.42 -7.55
N GLU A 131 19.44 -6.53 -6.85
CA GLU A 131 18.57 -6.85 -5.73
C GLU A 131 18.97 -6.08 -4.46
N TRP A 132 18.14 -6.11 -3.43
CA TRP A 132 18.29 -5.26 -2.24
C TRP A 132 19.60 -5.45 -1.45
N LYS A 133 20.28 -6.60 -1.58
CA LYS A 133 21.63 -6.84 -0.99
C LYS A 133 22.77 -6.39 -1.88
N GLY A 134 22.47 -5.85 -3.07
CA GLY A 134 23.46 -5.37 -4.01
C GLY A 134 23.95 -6.41 -5.03
N ALA A 135 23.42 -7.64 -5.03
CA ALA A 135 23.79 -8.63 -6.03
C ALA A 135 23.03 -8.36 -7.35
N LYS A 136 23.74 -8.58 -8.48
CA LYS A 136 23.12 -8.53 -9.79
C LYS A 136 22.23 -9.75 -10.02
N VAL A 137 21.07 -9.53 -10.63
CA VAL A 137 20.08 -10.57 -10.94
C VAL A 137 19.46 -10.35 -12.31
N ASN A 138 19.03 -11.43 -12.95
CA ASN A 138 18.35 -11.41 -14.24
C ASN A 138 16.84 -11.58 -14.09
N GLY A 139 16.08 -11.14 -15.07
CA GLY A 139 14.62 -11.19 -15.07
C GLY A 139 13.98 -12.49 -14.57
N PRO A 140 14.39 -13.68 -15.02
CA PRO A 140 13.84 -14.95 -14.55
C PRO A 140 14.00 -15.22 -13.05
N GLU A 141 14.97 -14.58 -12.40
CA GLU A 141 15.24 -14.75 -10.97
C GLU A 141 14.28 -13.95 -10.07
N PHE A 142 13.48 -13.07 -10.66
CA PHE A 142 12.42 -12.33 -9.95
C PHE A 142 11.13 -13.12 -9.76
N VAL A 143 11.13 -14.40 -10.08
CA VAL A 143 9.97 -15.27 -9.87
C VAL A 143 9.81 -15.54 -8.37
N ALA A 144 8.56 -15.55 -7.92
CA ALA A 144 8.23 -15.88 -6.54
C ALA A 144 8.71 -17.29 -6.17
N GLU A 145 9.31 -17.41 -5.00
CA GLU A 145 9.63 -18.70 -4.41
C GLU A 145 8.36 -19.30 -3.79
N VAL A 146 7.94 -20.43 -4.30
CA VAL A 146 6.77 -21.15 -3.84
C VAL A 146 7.21 -22.40 -3.08
N ASP A 147 6.58 -22.67 -1.95
CA ASP A 147 6.75 -23.93 -1.23
C ASP A 147 6.09 -25.05 -2.05
N GLU A 148 6.87 -26.03 -2.46
CA GLU A 148 6.42 -27.12 -3.34
C GLU A 148 5.32 -27.99 -2.73
N LYS A 149 5.25 -28.07 -1.39
CA LYS A 149 4.27 -28.90 -0.69
C LYS A 149 2.94 -28.18 -0.49
N THR A 150 2.98 -26.90 -0.24
CA THR A 150 1.79 -26.10 0.11
C THR A 150 1.27 -25.23 -1.03
N GLY A 151 2.07 -25.00 -2.06
CA GLY A 151 1.75 -24.07 -3.16
C GLY A 151 1.67 -22.60 -2.73
N LYS A 152 2.10 -22.29 -1.50
CA LYS A 152 2.07 -20.91 -0.96
C LYS A 152 3.44 -20.27 -1.07
N ASN A 153 3.45 -18.93 -1.12
CA ASN A 153 4.68 -18.16 -1.08
C ASN A 153 5.45 -18.43 0.22
N LYS A 154 6.77 -18.55 0.12
CA LYS A 154 7.64 -18.83 1.28
C LYS A 154 7.74 -17.66 2.25
N THR A 155 7.51 -16.45 1.78
CA THR A 155 7.58 -15.23 2.62
C THR A 155 6.29 -14.43 2.54
N LEU A 156 6.00 -13.66 3.60
CA LEU A 156 4.80 -12.79 3.66
C LEU A 156 5.08 -11.41 3.06
N ALA A 157 6.29 -10.88 3.24
CA ALA A 157 6.64 -9.53 2.81
C ALA A 157 6.99 -9.48 1.32
N HIS A 158 7.70 -10.49 0.84
CA HIS A 158 8.00 -10.68 -0.58
C HIS A 158 8.06 -12.17 -0.87
N PRO A 159 7.40 -12.68 -1.92
CA PRO A 159 7.36 -14.12 -2.17
C PRO A 159 8.69 -14.71 -2.61
N ASN A 160 9.66 -13.90 -3.01
CA ASN A 160 11.03 -14.32 -3.27
C ASN A 160 11.94 -13.87 -2.12
N SER A 161 12.53 -14.82 -1.40
CA SER A 161 13.39 -14.60 -0.25
C SER A 161 14.65 -13.76 -0.56
N ARG A 162 15.06 -13.68 -1.81
CA ARG A 162 16.16 -12.79 -2.25
C ARG A 162 15.82 -11.30 -2.11
N PHE A 163 14.53 -10.96 -2.17
CA PHE A 163 14.04 -9.57 -2.09
C PHE A 163 13.41 -9.23 -0.74
N THR A 164 13.41 -10.16 0.20
CA THR A 164 12.82 -9.97 1.52
C THR A 164 13.92 -9.89 2.57
N ALA A 165 13.95 -8.78 3.32
CA ALA A 165 14.75 -8.75 4.53
C ALA A 165 14.22 -9.78 5.54
N PRO A 166 15.08 -10.44 6.31
CA PRO A 166 14.65 -11.26 7.43
C PRO A 166 13.75 -10.47 8.38
N ALA A 167 12.76 -11.15 8.98
CA ALA A 167 11.76 -10.49 9.83
C ALA A 167 12.41 -9.74 11.04
N GLU A 168 13.52 -10.25 11.54
CA GLU A 168 14.31 -9.61 12.60
C GLU A 168 14.99 -8.29 12.18
N ASN A 169 15.09 -8.02 10.90
CA ASN A 169 15.64 -6.78 10.34
C ASN A 169 14.56 -5.83 9.81
N CYS A 170 13.29 -6.21 9.93
CA CYS A 170 12.17 -5.32 9.62
C CYS A 170 11.85 -4.52 10.90
N PRO A 171 11.87 -3.17 10.84
CA PRO A 171 11.47 -2.32 11.94
C PRO A 171 9.99 -2.49 12.31
#